data_20ccc9f9bcc06f6b62e63613e9c7b233
#
_entry.id   20ccc9f9bcc06f6b62e63613e9c7b233
#
_cell.length_a   1.000
_cell.length_b   1.000
_cell.length_c   1.000
_cell.angle_alpha   90.00
_cell.angle_beta   90.00
_cell.angle_gamma   90.00
#
_symmetry.space_group_name_H-M   'P 1'
#
loop_
_entity.id
_entity.type
_entity.pdbx_description
1 polymer ?
#
loop_
_entity_poly.entity_id
_entity_poly.type
_entity_poly.pdbx_seq_one_letter_code
_entity_poly.pdbx_strand_id
1 'polypeptide(L)'
;AYIVVPGIRTAENMKSYLQKNNIEILANTENVQVVRNKKTDIWQMIFYNAGEFTHKDMTVKVDKGCALIIKKIDKDKIKLHIADPAQTQSNITVKIDAPKRSGTINCDFSNSDIYAGRTQTFDIRLK
;
A
#
# COMPACT_ATOMS: atom_id res chain seq x y z
N ALA A 1 14.28 -0.60 -11.05
CA ALA A 1 13.74 -1.62 -10.12
C ALA A 1 14.33 -2.99 -10.45
N TYR A 2 14.58 -3.83 -9.46
CA TYR A 2 15.06 -5.19 -9.65
C TYR A 2 14.32 -6.13 -8.69
N ILE A 3 14.28 -7.43 -9.04
CA ILE A 3 13.72 -8.49 -8.20
C ILE A 3 14.83 -9.48 -7.90
N VAL A 4 15.01 -9.85 -6.64
CA VAL A 4 15.88 -10.93 -6.19
C VAL A 4 15.03 -12.15 -5.93
N VAL A 5 15.36 -13.27 -6.61
CA VAL A 5 14.59 -14.52 -6.47
C VAL A 5 15.54 -15.62 -5.98
N PRO A 6 15.51 -15.94 -4.69
CA PRO A 6 16.33 -17.03 -4.14
C PRO A 6 15.99 -18.37 -4.80
N GLY A 7 17.02 -19.20 -5.03
CA GLY A 7 16.83 -20.55 -5.55
C GLY A 7 16.77 -20.65 -7.09
N ILE A 8 16.69 -19.56 -7.84
CA ILE A 8 16.78 -19.56 -9.31
C ILE A 8 18.26 -19.49 -9.71
N ARG A 9 18.75 -20.52 -10.41
CA ARG A 9 20.18 -20.65 -10.76
C ARG A 9 20.46 -20.49 -12.24
N THR A 10 19.45 -20.46 -13.12
CA THR A 10 19.63 -20.37 -14.58
C THR A 10 18.81 -19.24 -15.19
N ALA A 11 19.26 -18.70 -16.33
CA ALA A 11 18.55 -17.66 -17.07
C ALA A 11 17.16 -18.14 -17.56
N GLU A 12 17.03 -19.42 -17.94
CA GLU A 12 15.76 -20.00 -18.37
C GLU A 12 14.73 -20.06 -17.24
N ASN A 13 15.16 -20.48 -16.04
CA ASN A 13 14.32 -20.50 -14.87
C ASN A 13 13.90 -19.07 -14.47
N MET A 14 14.79 -18.08 -14.63
CA MET A 14 14.46 -16.68 -14.41
C MET A 14 13.42 -16.18 -15.42
N LYS A 15 13.56 -16.49 -16.71
CA LYS A 15 12.56 -16.14 -17.74
C LYS A 15 11.19 -16.74 -17.42
N SER A 16 11.17 -18.03 -17.06
CA SER A 16 9.93 -18.72 -16.67
C SER A 16 9.28 -18.10 -15.42
N TYR A 17 10.07 -17.70 -14.44
CA TYR A 17 9.59 -17.00 -13.25
C TYR A 17 8.98 -15.64 -13.61
N LEU A 18 9.66 -14.85 -14.43
CA LEU A 18 9.20 -13.52 -14.84
C LEU A 18 7.87 -13.58 -15.61
N GLN A 19 7.67 -14.60 -16.45
CA GLN A 19 6.39 -14.82 -17.16
C GLN A 19 5.22 -15.14 -16.21
N LYS A 20 5.52 -15.79 -15.07
CA LYS A 20 4.52 -16.16 -14.05
C LYS A 20 4.44 -15.15 -12.90
N ASN A 21 5.27 -14.12 -12.95
CA ASN A 21 5.33 -13.13 -11.88
C ASN A 21 4.01 -12.33 -11.77
N ASN A 22 3.47 -12.31 -10.57
CA ASN A 22 2.25 -11.56 -10.25
C ASN A 22 2.53 -10.17 -9.67
N ILE A 23 3.79 -9.78 -9.54
CA ILE A 23 4.19 -8.48 -9.02
C ILE A 23 4.18 -7.45 -10.14
N GLU A 24 3.51 -6.35 -9.91
CA GLU A 24 3.37 -5.23 -10.83
C GLU A 24 3.82 -3.95 -10.11
N ILE A 25 4.79 -3.25 -10.69
CA ILE A 25 5.25 -1.95 -10.19
C ILE A 25 4.37 -0.90 -10.86
N LEU A 26 3.50 -0.23 -10.09
CA LEU A 26 2.53 0.73 -10.58
C LEU A 26 3.05 2.17 -10.49
N ALA A 27 3.91 2.45 -9.53
CA ALA A 27 4.61 3.73 -9.40
C ALA A 27 5.99 3.51 -8.77
N ASN A 28 6.96 4.30 -9.21
CA ASN A 28 8.29 4.36 -8.62
C ASN A 28 8.84 5.78 -8.84
N THR A 29 8.34 6.72 -8.06
CA THR A 29 8.67 8.14 -8.12
C THR A 29 9.29 8.62 -6.81
N GLU A 30 9.74 9.85 -6.75
CA GLU A 30 10.24 10.48 -5.53
C GLU A 30 9.16 10.68 -4.47
N ASN A 31 7.88 10.76 -4.86
CA ASN A 31 6.78 11.04 -3.96
C ASN A 31 6.04 9.79 -3.51
N VAL A 32 5.94 8.78 -4.40
CA VAL A 32 5.19 7.55 -4.12
C VAL A 32 5.79 6.35 -4.82
N GLN A 33 5.83 5.24 -4.11
CA GLN A 33 6.15 3.92 -4.64
C GLN A 33 4.96 3.00 -4.43
N VAL A 34 4.57 2.27 -5.48
CA VAL A 34 3.42 1.36 -5.43
C VAL A 34 3.73 0.06 -6.14
N VAL A 35 3.50 -1.04 -5.43
CA VAL A 35 3.62 -2.40 -5.94
C VAL A 35 2.31 -3.14 -5.69
N ARG A 36 1.88 -3.93 -6.65
CA ARG A 36 0.68 -4.78 -6.54
C ARG A 36 1.02 -6.24 -6.80
N ASN A 37 0.51 -7.12 -5.96
CA ASN A 37 0.44 -8.54 -6.27
C ASN A 37 -0.93 -8.84 -6.89
N LYS A 38 -0.96 -9.15 -8.19
CA LYS A 38 -2.20 -9.39 -8.96
C LYS A 38 -2.97 -10.63 -8.51
N LYS A 39 -2.26 -11.65 -8.02
CA LYS A 39 -2.88 -12.91 -7.60
C LYS A 39 -3.67 -12.77 -6.28
N THR A 40 -3.13 -11.99 -5.34
CA THR A 40 -3.73 -11.81 -4.01
C THR A 40 -4.49 -10.49 -3.87
N ASP A 41 -4.39 -9.63 -4.89
CA ASP A 41 -4.89 -8.24 -4.91
C ASP A 41 -4.43 -7.42 -3.68
N ILE A 42 -3.17 -7.63 -3.31
CA ILE A 42 -2.51 -6.88 -2.25
C ILE A 42 -1.70 -5.75 -2.89
N TRP A 43 -1.91 -4.54 -2.39
CA TRP A 43 -1.22 -3.33 -2.78
C TRP A 43 -0.32 -2.88 -1.65
N GLN A 44 0.94 -2.57 -1.94
CA GLN A 44 1.91 -2.02 -1.02
C GLN A 44 2.30 -0.64 -1.54
N MET A 45 2.19 0.37 -0.70
CA MET A 45 2.42 1.76 -1.06
C MET A 45 3.32 2.43 -0.03
N ILE A 46 4.22 3.27 -0.48
CA ILE A 46 4.99 4.19 0.35
C ILE A 46 4.75 5.58 -0.19
N PHE A 47 4.15 6.43 0.61
CA PHE A 47 4.06 7.86 0.38
C PHE A 47 5.15 8.57 1.20
N TYR A 48 6.02 9.30 0.55
CA TYR A 48 7.07 10.06 1.23
C TYR A 48 6.54 11.38 1.79
N ASN A 49 5.46 11.90 1.22
CA ASN A 49 4.77 13.12 1.63
C ASN A 49 3.26 12.93 1.49
N ALA A 50 2.49 13.96 1.85
CA ALA A 50 1.09 14.06 1.47
C ALA A 50 0.95 13.92 -0.05
N GLY A 51 -0.07 13.20 -0.51
CA GLY A 51 -0.26 12.99 -1.94
C GLY A 51 -1.38 12.02 -2.27
N GLU A 52 -1.48 11.70 -3.55
CA GLU A 52 -2.45 10.74 -4.04
C GLU A 52 -1.85 9.82 -5.10
N PHE A 53 -2.39 8.63 -5.20
CA PHE A 53 -2.09 7.66 -6.24
C PHE A 53 -3.38 7.10 -6.80
N THR A 54 -3.51 7.15 -8.13
CA THR A 54 -4.66 6.61 -8.86
C THR A 54 -4.22 5.50 -9.81
N HIS A 55 -4.90 4.38 -9.75
CA HIS A 55 -4.74 3.32 -10.75
C HIS A 55 -6.12 2.76 -11.11
N LYS A 56 -6.47 2.85 -12.41
CA LYS A 56 -7.80 2.52 -12.92
C LYS A 56 -8.87 3.34 -12.18
N ASP A 57 -9.70 2.66 -11.43
CA ASP A 57 -10.86 3.20 -10.74
C ASP A 57 -10.67 3.33 -9.21
N MET A 58 -9.44 3.11 -8.73
CA MET A 58 -9.12 3.28 -7.31
C MET A 58 -8.13 4.43 -7.12
N THR A 59 -8.49 5.37 -6.25
CA THR A 59 -7.61 6.45 -5.79
C THR A 59 -7.36 6.30 -4.29
N VAL A 60 -6.10 6.39 -3.91
CA VAL A 60 -5.68 6.44 -2.50
C VAL A 60 -5.04 7.79 -2.25
N LYS A 61 -5.54 8.52 -1.27
CA LYS A 61 -5.05 9.84 -0.88
C LYS A 61 -4.64 9.84 0.59
N VAL A 62 -3.50 10.43 0.87
CA VAL A 62 -2.95 10.59 2.23
C VAL A 62 -2.60 12.04 2.50
N ASP A 63 -2.79 12.48 3.72
CA ASP A 63 -2.45 13.84 4.16
C ASP A 63 -1.00 13.96 4.67
N LYS A 64 -0.30 12.84 4.85
CA LYS A 64 1.09 12.78 5.33
C LYS A 64 1.82 11.55 4.78
N GLY A 65 3.15 11.56 4.85
CA GLY A 65 3.98 10.41 4.49
C GLY A 65 3.66 9.19 5.36
N CYS A 66 3.54 8.01 4.73
CA CYS A 66 3.21 6.76 5.42
C CYS A 66 3.50 5.53 4.56
N ALA A 67 3.52 4.37 5.19
CA ALA A 67 3.53 3.07 4.52
C ALA A 67 2.15 2.41 4.65
N LEU A 68 1.62 1.91 3.54
CA LEU A 68 0.30 1.29 3.46
C LEU A 68 0.38 -0.11 2.87
N ILE A 69 -0.45 -1.02 3.39
CA ILE A 69 -0.83 -2.25 2.70
C ILE A 69 -2.34 -2.27 2.59
N ILE A 70 -2.85 -2.37 1.37
CA ILE A 70 -4.28 -2.48 1.09
C ILE A 70 -4.56 -3.87 0.53
N LYS A 71 -5.45 -4.61 1.16
CA LYS A 71 -5.98 -5.87 0.67
C LYS A 71 -7.47 -5.71 0.40
N LYS A 72 -7.87 -5.87 -0.86
CA LYS A 72 -9.30 -5.96 -1.18
C LYS A 72 -9.83 -7.31 -0.70
N ILE A 73 -10.85 -7.28 0.14
CA ILE A 73 -11.51 -8.47 0.68
C ILE A 73 -12.74 -8.79 -0.15
N ASP A 74 -13.51 -7.75 -0.53
CA ASP A 74 -14.74 -7.86 -1.29
C ASP A 74 -14.96 -6.55 -2.07
N LYS A 75 -16.11 -6.42 -2.77
CA LYS A 75 -16.44 -5.23 -3.58
C LYS A 75 -16.42 -3.93 -2.79
N ASP A 76 -16.79 -3.98 -1.51
CA ASP A 76 -16.89 -2.84 -0.61
C ASP A 76 -16.04 -2.95 0.65
N LYS A 77 -15.31 -4.06 0.82
CA LYS A 77 -14.50 -4.30 2.03
C LYS A 77 -13.02 -4.29 1.71
N ILE A 78 -12.29 -3.49 2.45
CA ILE A 78 -10.85 -3.34 2.36
C ILE A 78 -10.25 -3.57 3.75
N LYS A 79 -9.16 -4.33 3.82
CA LYS A 79 -8.28 -4.34 4.99
C LYS A 79 -7.11 -3.41 4.69
N LEU A 80 -6.97 -2.39 5.54
CA LEU A 80 -5.89 -1.42 5.48
C LEU A 80 -4.94 -1.66 6.64
N HIS A 81 -3.64 -1.77 6.33
CA HIS A 81 -2.56 -1.65 7.31
C HIS A 81 -1.82 -0.35 7.03
N ILE A 82 -1.57 0.43 8.07
CA ILE A 82 -0.87 1.72 7.98
C ILE A 82 0.18 1.82 9.06
N ALA A 83 1.34 2.38 8.70
CA ALA A 83 2.42 2.69 9.63
C ALA A 83 2.99 4.08 9.34
N ASP A 84 3.53 4.73 10.37
CA ASP A 84 4.40 5.89 10.27
C ASP A 84 5.86 5.47 10.49
N PRO A 85 6.63 5.14 9.43
CA PRO A 85 8.03 4.73 9.56
C PRO A 85 8.94 5.82 10.12
N ALA A 86 8.56 7.09 9.96
CA ALA A 86 9.32 8.22 10.47
C ALA A 86 9.10 8.46 11.96
N GLN A 87 8.04 7.90 12.55
CA GLN A 87 7.66 8.05 13.97
C GLN A 87 7.47 9.51 14.40
N THR A 88 7.02 10.35 13.47
CA THR A 88 6.90 11.80 13.69
C THR A 88 5.47 12.31 13.64
N GLN A 89 4.54 11.47 13.20
CA GLN A 89 3.15 11.87 13.00
C GLN A 89 2.28 11.56 14.22
N SER A 90 1.43 12.50 14.63
CA SER A 90 0.40 12.25 15.65
C SER A 90 -0.85 11.58 15.05
N ASN A 91 -1.14 11.85 13.79
CA ASN A 91 -2.24 11.23 13.06
C ASN A 91 -1.94 11.21 11.55
N ILE A 92 -2.58 10.32 10.83
CA ILE A 92 -2.54 10.24 9.37
C ILE A 92 -3.95 9.93 8.87
N THR A 93 -4.43 10.73 7.92
CA THR A 93 -5.72 10.50 7.25
C THR A 93 -5.51 9.81 5.92
N VAL A 94 -6.19 8.70 5.74
CA VAL A 94 -6.21 7.95 4.47
C VAL A 94 -7.62 7.96 3.90
N LYS A 95 -7.76 8.44 2.67
CA LYS A 95 -9.01 8.36 1.90
C LYS A 95 -8.81 7.39 0.74
N ILE A 96 -9.78 6.48 0.56
CA ILE A 96 -9.80 5.52 -0.54
C ILE A 96 -11.10 5.73 -1.30
N ASP A 97 -10.98 6.10 -2.58
CA ASP A 97 -12.09 6.26 -3.50
C ASP A 97 -12.08 5.10 -4.51
N ALA A 98 -13.24 4.51 -4.74
CA ALA A 98 -13.54 3.50 -5.76
C ALA A 98 -14.83 3.90 -6.49
N PRO A 99 -15.20 3.27 -7.62
CA PRO A 99 -16.40 3.67 -8.36
C PRO A 99 -17.64 3.73 -7.46
N LYS A 100 -18.22 4.92 -7.35
CA LYS A 100 -19.43 5.21 -6.56
C LYS A 100 -19.31 4.92 -5.06
N ARG A 101 -18.10 4.77 -4.52
CA ARG A 101 -17.87 4.44 -3.11
C ARG A 101 -16.59 5.08 -2.62
N SER A 102 -16.58 5.49 -1.36
CA SER A 102 -15.38 6.01 -0.71
C SER A 102 -15.33 5.61 0.77
N GLY A 103 -14.14 5.67 1.33
CA GLY A 103 -13.90 5.49 2.76
C GLY A 103 -12.77 6.37 3.24
N THR A 104 -12.90 6.91 4.44
CA THR A 104 -11.87 7.72 5.08
C THR A 104 -11.57 7.16 6.46
N ILE A 105 -10.30 7.03 6.78
CA ILE A 105 -9.80 6.63 8.10
C ILE A 105 -8.84 7.70 8.60
N ASN A 106 -9.01 8.07 9.85
CA ASN A 106 -8.04 8.87 10.60
C ASN A 106 -7.33 7.95 11.59
N CYS A 107 -6.04 7.74 11.36
CA CYS A 107 -5.19 6.85 12.16
C CYS A 107 -4.48 7.67 13.22
N ASP A 108 -4.67 7.33 14.48
CA ASP A 108 -4.02 7.99 15.61
C ASP A 108 -2.67 7.33 15.92
N PHE A 109 -1.59 8.11 15.84
CA PHE A 109 -0.22 7.73 16.19
C PHE A 109 0.32 8.53 17.38
N SER A 110 -0.57 9.11 18.19
CA SER A 110 -0.20 10.00 19.30
C SER A 110 0.58 9.31 20.43
N ASN A 111 0.63 7.98 20.45
CA ASN A 111 1.41 7.24 21.44
C ASN A 111 2.91 7.36 21.18
N SER A 112 3.59 8.06 22.08
CA SER A 112 5.05 8.29 22.06
C SER A 112 5.87 7.21 22.77
N ASP A 113 5.36 5.98 22.87
CA ASP A 113 6.07 4.86 23.46
C ASP A 113 7.11 4.25 22.48
N ILE A 114 7.79 3.19 22.91
CA ILE A 114 8.75 2.45 22.09
C ILE A 114 8.15 1.85 20.80
N TYR A 115 6.83 1.89 20.65
CA TYR A 115 6.09 1.41 19.49
C TYR A 115 5.53 2.56 18.64
N ALA A 116 6.07 3.78 18.79
CA ALA A 116 5.67 4.93 17.97
C ALA A 116 5.69 4.58 16.49
N GLY A 117 4.66 5.00 15.74
CA GLY A 117 4.54 4.73 14.29
C GLY A 117 4.24 3.27 13.91
N ARG A 118 4.02 2.37 14.90
CA ARG A 118 3.72 0.95 14.65
C ARG A 118 2.54 0.76 13.71
N THR A 119 2.54 -0.36 12.99
CA THR A 119 1.45 -0.71 12.08
C THR A 119 0.12 -0.87 12.82
N GLN A 120 -0.88 -0.14 12.33
CA GLN A 120 -2.28 -0.28 12.73
C GLN A 120 -3.08 -0.95 11.61
N THR A 121 -4.15 -1.65 11.96
CA THR A 121 -4.98 -2.40 11.01
C THR A 121 -6.44 -1.99 11.15
N PHE A 122 -7.08 -1.72 10.01
CA PHE A 122 -8.47 -1.32 9.93
C PHE A 122 -9.21 -2.17 8.89
N ASP A 123 -10.42 -2.61 9.25
CA ASP A 123 -11.38 -3.15 8.30
C ASP A 123 -12.32 -2.00 7.87
N ILE A 124 -12.26 -1.63 6.60
CA ILE A 124 -12.98 -0.48 6.04
C ILE A 124 -14.10 -1.00 5.14
N ARG A 125 -15.29 -0.47 5.32
CA ARG A 125 -16.37 -0.61 4.34
C ARG A 125 -16.52 0.70 3.57
N LEU A 126 -16.29 0.64 2.26
CA LEU A 126 -16.54 1.76 1.34
C LEU A 126 -18.05 1.95 1.16
N LYS A 127 -18.52 3.18 1.31
CA LYS A 127 -19.94 3.59 1.21
C LYS A 127 -20.14 4.55 0.05
#